data_d48255da1e8002c759c87faa6e34cff4
#
_entry.id   d48255da1e8002c759c87faa6e34cff4
#
_cell.length_a   1.000
_cell.length_b   1.000
_cell.length_c   1.000
_cell.angle_alpha   90.00
_cell.angle_beta   90.00
_cell.angle_gamma   90.00
#
_symmetry.space_group_name_H-M   'P 1'
#
loop_
_entity.id
_entity.type
_entity.pdbx_description
1 polymer ?
#
loop_
_entity_poly.entity_id
_entity_poly.type
_entity_poly.pdbx_seq_one_letter_code
_entity_poly.pdbx_strand_id
1 'polypeptide(L)'
;MGSIDETNSQLGLLIEEIRVNDDVAPLIQMADFLRRCQHRLFDLGGEVSIPGYKIINEEHIVQIENALDELNANLAPLENFIMPGGNRLIAQFHVVRSVCRRAERDLISLSHDDEVNPEGLKLLNRFSDYLFVAARYTADTLKVPEVLWEKG
;
A
#
# COMPACT_ATOMS: atom_id res chain seq x y z
N MET A 1 -7.55 -11.50 11.38
CA MET A 1 -7.70 -10.11 11.76
C MET A 1 -8.38 -9.33 10.64
N GLY A 2 -9.50 -8.68 11.01
CA GLY A 2 -10.40 -8.08 10.02
C GLY A 2 -9.81 -6.91 9.25
N SER A 3 -8.90 -6.14 9.85
CA SER A 3 -8.28 -4.98 9.20
C SER A 3 -7.30 -5.38 8.09
N ILE A 4 -6.65 -6.54 8.19
CA ILE A 4 -5.80 -7.07 7.11
C ILE A 4 -6.68 -7.48 5.93
N ASP A 5 -7.79 -8.16 6.19
CA ASP A 5 -8.75 -8.54 5.16
C ASP A 5 -9.39 -7.32 4.50
N GLU A 6 -9.73 -6.32 5.29
CA GLU A 6 -10.27 -5.05 4.77
C GLU A 6 -9.26 -4.35 3.87
N THR A 7 -7.99 -4.30 4.28
CA THR A 7 -6.90 -3.75 3.46
C THR A 7 -6.83 -4.47 2.12
N ASN A 8 -6.90 -5.80 2.15
CA ASN A 8 -6.82 -6.62 0.95
C ASN A 8 -8.02 -6.38 0.03
N SER A 9 -9.22 -6.24 0.58
CA SER A 9 -10.43 -5.97 -0.18
C SER A 9 -10.40 -4.58 -0.81
N GLN A 10 -9.96 -3.56 -0.08
CA GLN A 10 -9.78 -2.21 -0.61
C GLN A 10 -8.70 -2.18 -1.70
N LEU A 11 -7.64 -2.97 -1.52
CA LEU A 11 -6.60 -3.11 -2.54
C LEU A 11 -7.17 -3.74 -3.82
N GLY A 12 -8.07 -4.72 -3.69
CA GLY A 12 -8.76 -5.32 -4.83
C GLY A 12 -9.55 -4.28 -5.61
N LEU A 13 -10.28 -3.42 -4.91
CA LEU A 13 -11.02 -2.33 -5.55
C LEU A 13 -10.08 -1.36 -6.28
N LEU A 14 -8.94 -1.01 -5.67
CA LEU A 14 -7.93 -0.17 -6.30
C LEU A 14 -7.40 -0.80 -7.59
N ILE A 15 -7.09 -2.09 -7.58
CA ILE A 15 -6.61 -2.81 -8.76
C ILE A 15 -7.63 -2.71 -9.90
N GLU A 16 -8.90 -2.92 -9.60
CA GLU A 16 -9.95 -2.82 -10.62
C GLU A 16 -10.11 -1.39 -11.15
N GLU A 17 -9.96 -0.38 -10.31
CA GLU A 17 -9.95 1.02 -10.74
C GLU A 17 -8.78 1.32 -11.68
N ILE A 18 -7.60 0.74 -11.42
CA ILE A 18 -6.44 0.88 -12.32
C ILE A 18 -6.77 0.25 -13.67
N ARG A 19 -7.38 -0.94 -13.68
CA ARG A 19 -7.68 -1.69 -14.91
C ARG A 19 -8.68 -0.99 -15.81
N VAL A 20 -9.51 -0.11 -15.27
CA VAL A 20 -10.39 0.76 -16.09
C VAL A 20 -9.57 1.72 -16.95
N ASN A 21 -8.32 2.02 -16.54
CA ASN A 21 -7.37 2.87 -17.26
C ASN A 21 -6.29 2.02 -17.95
N ASP A 22 -6.68 0.98 -18.66
CA ASP A 22 -5.79 -0.04 -19.22
C ASP A 22 -4.92 0.43 -20.40
N ASP A 23 -5.11 1.66 -20.85
CA ASP A 23 -4.31 2.30 -21.91
C ASP A 23 -2.99 2.90 -21.36
N VAL A 24 -2.77 2.89 -20.05
CA VAL A 24 -1.57 3.46 -19.41
C VAL A 24 -0.67 2.34 -18.91
N ALA A 25 0.34 1.97 -19.70
CA ALA A 25 1.22 0.84 -19.41
C ALA A 25 1.85 0.85 -18.01
N PRO A 26 2.40 1.98 -17.51
CA PRO A 26 2.97 1.99 -16.15
C PRO A 26 1.95 1.65 -15.06
N LEU A 27 0.68 2.03 -15.23
CA LEU A 27 -0.36 1.72 -14.25
C LEU A 27 -0.74 0.23 -14.29
N ILE A 28 -0.71 -0.39 -15.47
CA ILE A 28 -0.97 -1.83 -15.60
C ILE A 28 0.13 -2.63 -14.91
N GLN A 29 1.40 -2.22 -15.07
CA GLN A 29 2.52 -2.86 -14.37
C GLN A 29 2.36 -2.73 -12.85
N MET A 30 1.92 -1.57 -12.39
CA MET A 30 1.64 -1.34 -10.97
C MET A 30 0.51 -2.25 -10.48
N ALA A 31 -0.55 -2.44 -11.27
CA ALA A 31 -1.64 -3.35 -10.92
C ALA A 31 -1.15 -4.78 -10.74
N ASP A 32 -0.24 -5.25 -11.57
CA ASP A 32 0.35 -6.59 -11.45
C ASP A 32 1.16 -6.71 -10.16
N PHE A 33 1.92 -5.69 -9.79
CA PHE A 33 2.63 -5.66 -8.51
C PHE A 33 1.66 -5.67 -7.33
N LEU A 34 0.63 -4.86 -7.38
CA LEU A 34 -0.39 -4.79 -6.32
C LEU A 34 -1.12 -6.13 -6.14
N ARG A 35 -1.32 -6.87 -7.24
CA ARG A 35 -1.90 -8.22 -7.15
C ARG A 35 -0.99 -9.14 -6.34
N ARG A 36 0.32 -9.07 -6.54
CA ARG A 36 1.26 -9.84 -5.72
C ARG A 36 1.19 -9.41 -4.25
N CYS A 37 1.00 -8.14 -3.98
CA CYS A 37 0.81 -7.64 -2.62
C CYS A 37 -0.45 -8.21 -1.96
N GLN A 38 -1.53 -8.41 -2.73
CA GLN A 38 -2.73 -9.08 -2.20
C GLN A 38 -2.41 -10.48 -1.69
N HIS A 39 -1.58 -11.23 -2.43
CA HIS A 39 -1.18 -12.57 -1.99
C HIS A 39 -0.37 -12.50 -0.69
N ARG A 40 0.50 -11.50 -0.55
CA ARG A 40 1.27 -11.32 0.69
C ARG A 40 0.38 -10.91 1.87
N LEU A 41 -0.63 -10.08 1.64
CA LEU A 41 -1.59 -9.73 2.69
C LEU A 41 -2.41 -10.94 3.12
N PHE A 42 -2.79 -11.80 2.20
CA PHE A 42 -3.47 -13.05 2.52
C PHE A 42 -2.58 -13.98 3.35
N ASP A 43 -1.31 -14.10 2.98
CA ASP A 43 -0.31 -14.87 3.74
C ASP A 43 -0.18 -14.32 5.17
N LEU A 44 -0.12 -13.00 5.31
CA LEU A 44 -0.04 -12.36 6.63
C LEU A 44 -1.29 -12.65 7.47
N GLY A 45 -2.48 -12.61 6.87
CA GLY A 45 -3.72 -12.98 7.52
C GLY A 45 -3.68 -14.43 8.02
N GLY A 46 -3.11 -15.33 7.23
CA GLY A 46 -2.90 -16.72 7.61
C GLY A 46 -1.96 -16.87 8.80
N GLU A 47 -0.86 -16.12 8.81
CA GLU A 47 0.09 -16.13 9.93
C GLU A 47 -0.58 -15.70 11.25
N VAL A 48 -1.42 -14.68 11.18
CA VAL A 48 -2.12 -14.17 12.35
C VAL A 48 -3.16 -15.16 12.88
N SER A 49 -3.79 -15.91 11.97
CA SER A 49 -4.86 -16.84 12.31
C SER A 49 -4.38 -18.24 12.74
N ILE A 50 -3.19 -18.65 12.30
CA ILE A 50 -2.65 -19.99 12.51
C ILE A 50 -1.36 -19.90 13.33
N PRO A 51 -1.39 -20.30 14.61
CA PRO A 51 -0.18 -20.24 15.47
C PRO A 51 0.98 -21.02 14.84
N GLY A 52 2.17 -20.40 14.83
CA GLY A 52 3.39 -21.02 14.33
C GLY A 52 3.56 -20.96 12.81
N TYR A 53 2.58 -20.47 12.08
CA TYR A 53 2.64 -20.35 10.63
C TYR A 53 3.37 -19.05 10.25
N LYS A 54 4.47 -19.17 9.51
CA LYS A 54 5.28 -18.02 9.07
C LYS A 54 5.61 -18.16 7.59
N ILE A 55 5.17 -17.19 6.78
CA ILE A 55 5.48 -17.11 5.36
C ILE A 55 6.21 -15.82 5.03
N ILE A 56 5.78 -14.70 5.61
CA ILE A 56 6.37 -13.39 5.32
C ILE A 56 7.81 -13.37 5.78
N ASN A 57 8.73 -12.99 4.89
CA ASN A 57 10.16 -12.94 5.16
C ASN A 57 10.76 -11.63 4.66
N GLU A 58 12.04 -11.42 4.92
CA GLU A 58 12.76 -10.20 4.57
C GLU A 58 12.71 -9.90 3.07
N GLU A 59 12.76 -10.94 2.22
CA GLU A 59 12.73 -10.73 0.77
C GLU A 59 11.42 -10.07 0.32
N HIS A 60 10.29 -10.43 0.92
CA HIS A 60 9.01 -9.79 0.62
C HIS A 60 9.06 -8.29 0.92
N ILE A 61 9.74 -7.90 2.00
CA ILE A 61 9.91 -6.48 2.38
C ILE A 61 10.80 -5.77 1.35
N VAL A 62 11.93 -6.39 0.99
CA VAL A 62 12.86 -5.84 0.00
C VAL A 62 12.19 -5.62 -1.34
N GLN A 63 11.32 -6.53 -1.78
CA GLN A 63 10.56 -6.37 -3.02
C GLN A 63 9.68 -5.11 -3.00
N ILE A 64 9.05 -4.81 -1.88
CA ILE A 64 8.23 -3.60 -1.74
C ILE A 64 9.12 -2.36 -1.73
N GLU A 65 10.24 -2.39 -1.00
CA GLU A 65 11.19 -1.28 -0.94
C GLU A 65 11.76 -0.96 -2.33
N ASN A 66 12.14 -1.98 -3.09
CA ASN A 66 12.64 -1.80 -4.46
C ASN A 66 11.58 -1.21 -5.38
N ALA A 67 10.34 -1.68 -5.29
CA ALA A 67 9.24 -1.15 -6.09
C ALA A 67 8.95 0.32 -5.73
N LEU A 68 9.01 0.66 -4.45
CA LEU A 68 8.86 2.03 -3.98
C LEU A 68 9.95 2.93 -4.54
N ASP A 69 11.20 2.51 -4.43
CA ASP A 69 12.35 3.28 -4.91
C ASP A 69 12.27 3.52 -6.41
N GLU A 70 11.83 2.54 -7.17
CA GLU A 70 11.65 2.65 -8.61
C GLU A 70 10.62 3.72 -8.96
N LEU A 71 9.47 3.74 -8.29
CA LEU A 71 8.44 4.76 -8.51
C LEU A 71 8.92 6.15 -8.09
N ASN A 72 9.66 6.23 -6.99
CA ASN A 72 10.08 7.50 -6.39
C ASN A 72 11.24 8.14 -7.14
N ALA A 73 11.98 7.41 -7.97
CA ALA A 73 13.26 7.82 -8.56
C ALA A 73 13.17 9.14 -9.34
N ASN A 74 12.06 9.39 -10.00
CA ASN A 74 11.88 10.57 -10.87
C ASN A 74 10.84 11.55 -10.36
N LEU A 75 10.34 11.36 -9.13
CA LEU A 75 9.38 12.28 -8.54
C LEU A 75 10.10 13.49 -7.94
N ALA A 76 9.49 14.66 -8.09
CA ALA A 76 9.98 15.88 -7.46
C ALA A 76 9.90 15.76 -5.92
N PRO A 77 10.81 16.40 -5.18
CA PRO A 77 10.72 16.42 -3.72
C PRO A 77 9.41 17.01 -3.23
N LEU A 78 8.88 16.45 -2.13
CA LEU A 78 7.72 17.02 -1.46
C LEU A 78 8.06 18.36 -0.83
N GLU A 79 7.27 19.39 -1.14
CA GLU A 79 7.41 20.72 -0.56
C GLU A 79 6.37 21.01 0.53
N ASN A 80 5.30 20.19 0.59
CA ASN A 80 4.22 20.37 1.54
C ASN A 80 3.46 19.04 1.71
N PHE A 81 2.57 18.99 2.70
CA PHE A 81 1.66 17.86 2.86
C PHE A 81 0.66 17.81 1.72
N ILE A 82 0.30 16.58 1.32
CA ILE A 82 -0.66 16.32 0.25
C ILE A 82 -1.97 15.86 0.87
N MET A 83 -3.08 16.46 0.39
CA MET A 83 -4.42 16.02 0.76
C MET A 83 -4.82 14.83 -0.12
N PRO A 84 -5.52 13.84 0.43
CA PRO A 84 -6.09 12.76 -0.37
C PRO A 84 -7.05 13.32 -1.41
N GLY A 85 -6.81 13.05 -2.68
CA GLY A 85 -7.66 13.58 -3.75
C GLY A 85 -6.89 13.75 -5.04
N GLY A 86 -7.41 14.59 -5.90
CA GLY A 86 -6.92 14.82 -7.25
C GLY A 86 -7.84 14.21 -8.29
N ASN A 87 -7.99 12.91 -8.26
CA ASN A 87 -9.05 12.18 -8.96
C ASN A 87 -9.43 10.95 -8.14
N ARG A 88 -10.42 10.18 -8.63
CA ARG A 88 -10.92 9.01 -7.92
C ARG A 88 -9.85 7.94 -7.70
N LEU A 89 -9.04 7.66 -8.71
CA LEU A 89 -7.98 6.66 -8.62
C LEU A 89 -6.94 7.05 -7.58
N ILE A 90 -6.46 8.30 -7.62
CA ILE A 90 -5.46 8.80 -6.67
C ILE A 90 -6.02 8.76 -5.24
N ALA A 91 -7.26 9.21 -5.05
CA ALA A 91 -7.93 9.16 -3.74
C ALA A 91 -8.03 7.72 -3.21
N GLN A 92 -8.27 6.75 -4.09
CA GLN A 92 -8.37 5.34 -3.73
C GLN A 92 -7.04 4.80 -3.18
N PHE A 93 -5.91 5.19 -3.75
CA PHE A 93 -4.59 4.85 -3.18
C PHE A 93 -4.49 5.29 -1.73
N HIS A 94 -4.96 6.50 -1.42
CA HIS A 94 -4.92 7.03 -0.06
C HIS A 94 -5.88 6.30 0.89
N VAL A 95 -7.03 5.83 0.40
CA VAL A 95 -7.94 5.01 1.20
C VAL A 95 -7.25 3.71 1.61
N VAL A 96 -6.65 3.00 0.66
CA VAL A 96 -5.94 1.75 0.95
C VAL A 96 -4.77 2.00 1.90
N ARG A 97 -4.02 3.08 1.69
CA ARG A 97 -2.92 3.47 2.58
C ARG A 97 -3.42 3.65 4.02
N SER A 98 -4.52 4.37 4.22
CA SER A 98 -5.06 4.64 5.55
C SER A 98 -5.56 3.36 6.24
N VAL A 99 -6.22 2.48 5.50
CA VAL A 99 -6.68 1.19 6.03
C VAL A 99 -5.48 0.29 6.37
N CYS A 100 -4.45 0.30 5.54
CA CYS A 100 -3.20 -0.44 5.79
C CYS A 100 -2.52 0.03 7.08
N ARG A 101 -2.49 1.34 7.33
CA ARG A 101 -1.93 1.91 8.56
C ARG A 101 -2.74 1.49 9.79
N ARG A 102 -4.05 1.40 9.67
CA ARG A 102 -4.89 0.87 10.76
C ARG A 102 -4.59 -0.61 11.01
N ALA A 103 -4.44 -1.41 9.95
CA ALA A 103 -4.06 -2.81 10.08
C ALA A 103 -2.69 -2.96 10.79
N GLU A 104 -1.74 -2.11 10.48
CA GLU A 104 -0.45 -2.07 11.16
C GLU A 104 -0.62 -1.79 12.65
N ARG A 105 -1.41 -0.78 13.01
CA ARG A 105 -1.67 -0.46 14.43
C ARG A 105 -2.35 -1.61 15.14
N ASP A 106 -3.30 -2.28 14.50
CA ASP A 106 -3.99 -3.43 15.08
C ASP A 106 -3.02 -4.60 15.31
N LEU A 107 -2.11 -4.83 14.37
CA LEU A 107 -1.10 -5.88 14.50
C LEU A 107 -0.08 -5.56 15.58
N ILE A 108 0.30 -4.29 15.74
CA ILE A 108 1.16 -3.84 16.84
C ILE A 108 0.48 -4.10 18.18
N SER A 109 -0.82 -3.79 18.30
CA SER A 109 -1.58 -4.06 19.53
C SER A 109 -1.62 -5.56 19.82
N LEU A 110 -1.83 -6.39 18.82
CA LEU A 110 -1.82 -7.84 18.98
C LEU A 110 -0.45 -8.33 19.44
N SER A 111 0.64 -7.72 18.99
CA SER A 111 2.01 -8.11 19.33
C SER A 111 2.35 -7.92 20.80
N HIS A 112 1.55 -7.16 21.55
CA HIS A 112 1.74 -6.99 23.00
C HIS A 112 1.29 -8.23 23.78
N ASP A 113 0.36 -9.01 23.25
CA ASP A 113 -0.23 -10.17 23.92
C ASP A 113 0.17 -11.50 23.27
N ASP A 114 0.45 -11.49 21.98
CA ASP A 114 0.77 -12.69 21.20
C ASP A 114 2.07 -12.51 20.44
N GLU A 115 2.70 -13.63 20.09
CA GLU A 115 3.87 -13.61 19.21
C GLU A 115 3.45 -13.28 17.80
N VAL A 116 4.00 -12.20 17.23
CA VAL A 116 3.75 -11.74 15.88
C VAL A 116 5.06 -11.73 15.11
N ASN A 117 5.04 -12.23 13.87
CA ASN A 117 6.21 -12.18 13.00
C ASN A 117 6.61 -10.72 12.73
N PRO A 118 7.83 -10.28 13.15
CA PRO A 118 8.26 -8.90 12.92
C PRO A 118 8.24 -8.48 11.46
N GLU A 119 8.46 -9.42 10.54
CA GLU A 119 8.42 -9.13 9.10
C GLU A 119 7.00 -8.77 8.64
N GLY A 120 5.97 -9.28 9.31
CA GLY A 120 4.58 -8.91 9.02
C GLY A 120 4.30 -7.44 9.34
N LEU A 121 4.84 -6.94 10.46
CA LEU A 121 4.73 -5.52 10.82
C LEU A 121 5.44 -4.65 9.79
N LYS A 122 6.64 -5.04 9.38
CA LYS A 122 7.40 -4.31 8.36
C LYS A 122 6.68 -4.32 7.01
N LEU A 123 6.05 -5.44 6.65
CA LEU A 123 5.29 -5.55 5.42
C LEU A 123 4.22 -4.46 5.34
N LEU A 124 3.39 -4.34 6.37
CA LEU A 124 2.32 -3.35 6.41
C LEU A 124 2.87 -1.92 6.39
N ASN A 125 3.94 -1.67 7.15
CA ASN A 125 4.58 -0.36 7.20
C ASN A 125 5.12 0.04 5.82
N ARG A 126 5.92 -0.82 5.20
CA ARG A 126 6.51 -0.54 3.87
C ARG A 126 5.46 -0.46 2.79
N PHE A 127 4.40 -1.27 2.88
CA PHE A 127 3.33 -1.22 1.90
C PHE A 127 2.54 0.09 1.97
N SER A 128 2.29 0.62 3.17
CA SER A 128 1.65 1.93 3.30
C SER A 128 2.51 3.05 2.70
N ASP A 129 3.82 2.99 2.87
CA ASP A 129 4.75 3.93 2.24
C ASP A 129 4.73 3.80 0.71
N TYR A 130 4.71 2.57 0.21
CA TYR A 130 4.56 2.33 -1.23
C TYR A 130 3.29 2.96 -1.78
N LEU A 131 2.17 2.80 -1.11
CA LEU A 131 0.89 3.35 -1.56
C LEU A 131 0.90 4.87 -1.62
N PHE A 132 1.59 5.52 -0.69
CA PHE A 132 1.76 6.97 -0.72
C PHE A 132 2.55 7.41 -1.96
N VAL A 133 3.69 6.77 -2.22
CA VAL A 133 4.52 7.07 -3.39
C VAL A 133 3.78 6.73 -4.68
N ALA A 134 3.03 5.61 -4.69
CA ALA A 134 2.24 5.20 -5.85
C ALA A 134 1.14 6.20 -6.18
N ALA A 135 0.52 6.82 -5.17
CA ALA A 135 -0.46 7.89 -5.39
C ALA A 135 0.18 9.09 -6.09
N ARG A 136 1.36 9.50 -5.64
CA ARG A 136 2.12 10.59 -6.26
C ARG A 136 2.55 10.25 -7.69
N TYR A 137 3.05 9.03 -7.89
CA TYR A 137 3.46 8.55 -9.20
C TYR A 137 2.29 8.54 -10.18
N THR A 138 1.12 8.11 -9.72
CA THR A 138 -0.10 8.07 -10.54
C THR A 138 -0.53 9.49 -10.93
N ALA A 139 -0.49 10.43 -9.99
CA ALA A 139 -0.79 11.84 -10.27
C ALA A 139 0.17 12.41 -11.33
N ASP A 140 1.46 12.14 -11.20
CA ASP A 140 2.47 12.60 -12.17
C ASP A 140 2.25 11.96 -13.55
N THR A 141 1.99 10.66 -13.58
CA THR A 141 1.76 9.92 -14.84
C THR A 141 0.52 10.43 -15.57
N LEU A 142 -0.56 10.69 -14.85
CA LEU A 142 -1.84 11.15 -15.42
C LEU A 142 -1.91 12.67 -15.58
N LYS A 143 -0.87 13.39 -15.15
CA LYS A 143 -0.84 14.86 -15.19
C LYS A 143 -1.96 15.51 -14.39
N VAL A 144 -2.28 14.92 -13.24
CA VAL A 144 -3.25 15.46 -12.28
C VAL A 144 -2.48 16.21 -11.20
N PRO A 145 -2.76 17.49 -10.96
CA PRO A 145 -2.08 18.25 -9.91
C PRO A 145 -2.36 17.66 -8.52
N GLU A 146 -1.32 17.60 -7.69
CA GLU A 146 -1.45 17.19 -6.30
C GLU A 146 -2.20 18.28 -5.52
N VAL A 147 -3.11 17.85 -4.62
CA VAL A 147 -3.85 18.77 -3.74
C VAL A 147 -2.98 19.01 -2.51
N LEU A 148 -2.47 20.23 -2.35
CA LEU A 148 -1.59 20.57 -1.25
C LEU A 148 -2.36 21.11 -0.04
N TRP A 149 -1.83 20.83 1.15
CA TRP A 149 -2.40 21.35 2.39
C TRP A 149 -2.27 22.87 2.45
N GLU A 150 -3.34 23.51 2.84
CA GLU A 150 -3.37 24.95 3.09
C GLU A 150 -3.69 25.18 4.58
N LYS A 151 -2.72 25.78 5.29
CA LYS A 151 -2.88 26.06 6.71
C LYS A 151 -3.92 27.16 6.92
N GLY A 152 -4.92 26.91 7.78
CA GLY A 152 -6.00 27.82 8.09
C GLY A 152 -5.61 29.11 8.83
#